data_b96e4535f98cc18a74b7353b4625b330
#
_entry.id   b96e4535f98cc18a74b7353b4625b330
#
_cell.length_a   1.000
_cell.length_b   1.000
_cell.length_c   1.000
_cell.angle_alpha   90.00
_cell.angle_beta   90.00
_cell.angle_gamma   90.00
#
_symmetry.space_group_name_H-M   'P 1'
#
loop_
_entity.id
_entity.type
_entity.pdbx_description
1 polymer ?
#
loop_
_entity_poly.entity_id
_entity_poly.type
_entity_poly.pdbx_seq_one_letter_code
_entity_poly.pdbx_strand_id
1 'polypeptide(L)'
;SRDINAPTAIYKLNLVGGKKYVGKTTNVDRRMDQHFSGNGSKVTKKFKPIGGKVIDEVPGFFSDEVEQEYTEDYIAKHGYQNVRGGKYTNSITLQQNKYKKKPTKQVKCYKCGKLGHYANKCYSKNTKGYNNLRF
;
A
#
# COMPACT_ATOMS: atom_id res chain seq x y z
N SER A 1 -19.22 0.81 15.93
CA SER A 1 -19.07 1.78 14.84
C SER A 1 -17.59 2.11 14.64
N ARG A 2 -17.27 2.47 13.45
CA ARG A 2 -15.90 2.74 13.09
C ARG A 2 -15.59 4.23 13.14
N ASP A 3 -14.49 4.59 13.76
CA ASP A 3 -14.00 5.96 13.73
C ASP A 3 -13.25 6.18 12.42
N ILE A 4 -13.81 6.99 11.52
CA ILE A 4 -13.22 7.25 10.21
C ILE A 4 -11.92 8.05 10.30
N ASN A 5 -11.64 8.64 11.44
CA ASN A 5 -10.40 9.40 11.67
C ASN A 5 -9.33 8.54 12.34
N ALA A 6 -9.65 7.31 12.72
CA ALA A 6 -8.68 6.46 13.40
C ALA A 6 -7.44 6.25 12.53
N PRO A 7 -6.25 6.27 13.14
CA PRO A 7 -5.03 6.02 12.39
C PRO A 7 -5.06 4.66 11.71
N THR A 8 -4.72 4.64 10.44
CA THR A 8 -4.69 3.42 9.65
C THR A 8 -3.28 3.26 9.10
N ALA A 9 -2.67 2.11 9.37
CA ALA A 9 -1.33 1.82 8.89
C ALA A 9 -1.41 1.32 7.44
N ILE A 10 -0.54 1.86 6.60
CA ILE A 10 -0.29 1.35 5.28
C ILE A 10 0.97 0.51 5.37
N TYR A 11 0.91 -0.73 4.90
CA TYR A 11 2.04 -1.64 5.03
C TYR A 11 2.39 -2.26 3.69
N LYS A 12 3.62 -2.74 3.62
CA LYS A 12 4.13 -3.46 2.47
C LYS A 12 4.60 -4.82 2.95
N LEU A 13 4.26 -5.86 2.21
CA LEU A 13 4.81 -7.19 2.43
C LEU A 13 5.71 -7.56 1.27
N ASN A 14 6.82 -8.19 1.57
CA ASN A 14 7.66 -8.84 0.58
C ASN A 14 7.27 -10.31 0.56
N LEU A 15 7.03 -10.84 -0.62
CA LEU A 15 6.56 -12.21 -0.80
C LEU A 15 7.59 -13.00 -1.58
N VAL A 16 7.49 -14.33 -1.50
CA VAL A 16 8.37 -15.19 -2.30
C VAL A 16 8.22 -14.85 -3.78
N GLY A 17 9.29 -15.04 -4.53
CA GLY A 17 9.27 -14.80 -5.96
C GLY A 17 9.35 -13.33 -6.36
N GLY A 18 9.77 -12.47 -5.44
CA GLY A 18 9.89 -11.05 -5.73
C GLY A 18 8.57 -10.31 -5.78
N LYS A 19 7.49 -10.92 -5.31
CA LYS A 19 6.17 -10.30 -5.29
C LYS A 19 6.03 -9.38 -4.09
N LYS A 20 5.13 -8.42 -4.21
CA LYS A 20 4.86 -7.46 -3.13
C LYS A 20 3.36 -7.25 -2.96
N TYR A 21 2.97 -6.98 -1.74
CA TYR A 21 1.59 -6.70 -1.41
C TYR A 21 1.52 -5.43 -0.56
N VAL A 22 0.65 -4.52 -0.94
CA VAL A 22 0.39 -3.29 -0.20
C VAL A 22 -0.99 -3.40 0.41
N GLY A 23 -1.09 -3.13 1.70
CA GLY A 23 -2.37 -3.21 2.39
C GLY A 23 -2.52 -2.11 3.41
N LYS A 24 -3.66 -2.11 4.07
CA LYS A 24 -3.93 -1.18 5.16
C LYS A 24 -4.63 -1.91 6.30
N THR A 25 -4.43 -1.42 7.50
CA THR A 25 -5.07 -2.02 8.66
C THR A 25 -5.07 -1.04 9.83
N THR A 26 -6.08 -1.16 10.68
CA THR A 26 -6.10 -0.45 11.96
C THR A 26 -5.47 -1.28 13.07
N ASN A 27 -5.13 -2.53 12.80
CA ASN A 27 -4.50 -3.43 13.79
C ASN A 27 -3.39 -4.22 13.09
N VAL A 28 -2.17 -3.67 13.15
CA VAL A 28 -1.02 -4.23 12.44
C VAL A 28 -0.70 -5.64 12.92
N ASP A 29 -0.67 -5.86 14.23
CA ASP A 29 -0.28 -7.16 14.77
C ASP A 29 -1.20 -8.27 14.29
N ARG A 30 -2.51 -8.03 14.38
CA ARG A 30 -3.48 -9.03 13.95
C ARG A 30 -3.39 -9.28 12.44
N ARG A 31 -3.24 -8.22 11.66
CA ARG A 31 -3.19 -8.37 10.21
C ARG A 31 -1.93 -9.11 9.75
N MET A 32 -0.80 -8.82 10.39
CA MET A 32 0.45 -9.53 10.10
C MET A 32 0.31 -11.01 10.45
N ASP A 33 -0.30 -11.31 11.61
CA ASP A 33 -0.54 -12.71 11.97
C ASP A 33 -1.38 -13.42 10.91
N GLN A 34 -2.42 -12.76 10.40
CA GLN A 34 -3.25 -13.34 9.34
C GLN A 34 -2.44 -13.64 8.10
N HIS A 35 -1.61 -12.70 7.67
CA HIS A 35 -0.80 -12.89 6.46
C HIS A 35 0.22 -14.00 6.62
N PHE A 36 0.95 -14.00 7.74
CA PHE A 36 2.01 -14.98 7.95
C PHE A 36 1.51 -16.36 8.32
N SER A 37 0.27 -16.46 8.81
CA SER A 37 -0.33 -17.76 9.11
C SER A 37 -1.07 -18.37 7.93
N GLY A 38 -1.14 -17.65 6.80
CA GLY A 38 -1.83 -18.16 5.62
C GLY A 38 -3.31 -17.80 5.55
N ASN A 39 -3.80 -16.96 6.45
CA ASN A 39 -5.20 -16.54 6.48
C ASN A 39 -5.42 -15.13 5.95
N GLY A 40 -4.45 -14.59 5.23
CA GLY A 40 -4.54 -13.26 4.67
C GLY A 40 -5.24 -13.22 3.33
N SER A 41 -4.74 -12.38 2.44
CA SER A 41 -5.32 -12.21 1.11
C SER A 41 -5.00 -13.40 0.21
N LYS A 42 -5.67 -13.48 -0.94
CA LYS A 42 -5.37 -14.51 -1.93
C LYS A 42 -3.91 -14.46 -2.38
N VAL A 43 -3.39 -13.26 -2.55
CA VAL A 43 -2.00 -13.09 -3.00
C VAL A 43 -1.03 -13.62 -1.95
N THR A 44 -1.25 -13.30 -0.69
CA THR A 44 -0.35 -13.74 0.37
C THR A 44 -0.51 -15.22 0.70
N LYS A 45 -1.62 -15.83 0.32
CA LYS A 45 -1.76 -17.28 0.40
C LYS A 45 -0.97 -17.98 -0.70
N LYS A 46 -1.00 -17.41 -1.91
CA LYS A 46 -0.31 -17.99 -3.05
C LYS A 46 1.20 -17.76 -2.99
N PHE A 47 1.61 -16.58 -2.58
CA PHE A 47 3.02 -16.22 -2.47
C PHE A 47 3.30 -15.86 -1.02
N LYS A 48 3.97 -16.73 -0.30
CA LYS A 48 4.17 -16.56 1.13
C LYS A 48 4.92 -15.27 1.47
N PRO A 49 4.46 -14.54 2.49
CA PRO A 49 5.22 -13.40 2.98
C PRO A 49 6.55 -13.84 3.59
N ILE A 50 7.59 -13.09 3.29
CA ILE A 50 8.92 -13.32 3.85
C ILE A 50 9.43 -12.11 4.62
N GLY A 51 8.68 -11.01 4.63
CA GLY A 51 8.99 -9.84 5.40
C GLY A 51 7.96 -8.76 5.15
N GLY A 52 8.03 -7.70 5.92
CA GLY A 52 7.10 -6.59 5.74
C GLY A 52 7.43 -5.45 6.66
N LYS A 53 6.81 -4.32 6.40
CA LYS A 53 6.94 -3.14 7.27
C LYS A 53 5.78 -2.19 7.03
N VAL A 54 5.50 -1.37 8.03
CA VAL A 54 4.59 -0.25 7.88
C VAL A 54 5.34 0.86 7.14
N ILE A 55 4.71 1.40 6.11
CA ILE A 55 5.33 2.44 5.29
C ILE A 55 4.68 3.80 5.48
N ASP A 56 3.50 3.85 6.09
CA ASP A 56 2.84 5.12 6.37
C ASP A 56 1.74 4.89 7.41
N GLU A 57 1.29 5.98 8.03
CA GLU A 57 0.11 5.96 8.88
C GLU A 57 -0.71 7.19 8.55
N VAL A 58 -1.98 6.99 8.27
CA VAL A 58 -2.84 8.05 7.75
C VAL A 58 -4.20 8.00 8.44
N PRO A 59 -4.93 9.12 8.42
CA PRO A 59 -6.33 9.08 8.88
C PRO A 59 -7.14 8.09 8.05
N GLY A 60 -8.06 7.40 8.71
CA GLY A 60 -8.81 6.33 8.05
C GLY A 60 -9.53 6.76 6.79
N PHE A 61 -10.07 7.97 6.78
CA PHE A 61 -10.85 8.41 5.62
C PHE A 61 -9.98 8.69 4.39
N PHE A 62 -8.65 8.80 4.54
CA PHE A 62 -7.74 8.88 3.41
C PHE A 62 -7.10 7.55 3.05
N SER A 63 -7.36 6.51 3.85
CA SER A 63 -6.56 5.30 3.75
C SER A 63 -6.71 4.57 2.43
N ASP A 64 -7.91 4.57 1.83
CA ASP A 64 -8.10 3.93 0.53
C ASP A 64 -7.26 4.59 -0.56
N GLU A 65 -7.29 5.92 -0.59
CA GLU A 65 -6.54 6.67 -1.60
C GLU A 65 -5.04 6.48 -1.43
N VAL A 66 -4.57 6.49 -0.20
CA VAL A 66 -3.15 6.35 0.07
C VAL A 66 -2.67 4.93 -0.23
N GLU A 67 -3.44 3.93 0.15
CA GLU A 67 -3.12 2.55 -0.20
C GLU A 67 -3.01 2.39 -1.71
N GLN A 68 -3.94 2.99 -2.45
CA GLN A 68 -3.94 2.93 -3.90
C GLN A 68 -2.71 3.62 -4.49
N GLU A 69 -2.34 4.78 -3.95
CA GLU A 69 -1.16 5.50 -4.41
C GLU A 69 0.11 4.69 -4.22
N TYR A 70 0.28 4.09 -3.05
CA TYR A 70 1.45 3.25 -2.80
C TYR A 70 1.47 2.03 -3.71
N THR A 71 0.30 1.41 -3.90
CA THR A 71 0.21 0.25 -4.78
C THR A 71 0.65 0.61 -6.19
N GLU A 72 0.16 1.73 -6.70
CA GLU A 72 0.52 2.18 -8.05
C GLU A 72 1.98 2.55 -8.16
N ASP A 73 2.54 3.15 -7.12
CA ASP A 73 3.96 3.48 -7.10
C ASP A 73 4.82 2.22 -7.15
N TYR A 74 4.46 1.21 -6.37
CA TYR A 74 5.19 -0.06 -6.39
C TYR A 74 5.01 -0.80 -7.72
N ILE A 75 3.83 -0.72 -8.32
CA ILE A 75 3.62 -1.30 -9.66
C ILE A 75 4.56 -0.63 -10.66
N ALA A 76 4.69 0.70 -10.59
CA ALA A 76 5.58 1.43 -11.49
C ALA A 76 7.04 1.01 -11.31
N LYS A 77 7.44 0.70 -10.07
CA LYS A 77 8.83 0.33 -9.77
C LYS A 77 9.12 -1.14 -10.05
N HIS A 78 8.16 -2.01 -9.79
CA HIS A 78 8.42 -3.46 -9.77
C HIS A 78 7.65 -4.24 -10.81
N GLY A 79 6.73 -3.59 -11.52
CA GLY A 79 5.93 -4.24 -12.55
C GLY A 79 4.58 -4.70 -12.03
N TYR A 80 3.58 -4.58 -12.88
CA TYR A 80 2.21 -4.96 -12.55
C TYR A 80 2.09 -6.42 -12.13
N GLN A 81 2.91 -7.29 -12.70
CA GLN A 81 2.87 -8.72 -12.38
C GLN A 81 3.36 -9.03 -10.98
N ASN A 82 4.06 -8.11 -10.35
CA ASN A 82 4.73 -8.38 -9.10
C ASN A 82 4.10 -7.69 -7.89
N VAL A 83 3.06 -6.88 -8.11
CA VAL A 83 2.50 -6.06 -7.03
C VAL A 83 0.98 -6.15 -7.03
N ARG A 84 0.41 -6.36 -5.85
CA ARG A 84 -1.03 -6.27 -5.64
C ARG A 84 -1.31 -5.40 -4.43
N GLY A 85 -2.53 -4.90 -4.35
CA GLY A 85 -2.98 -4.03 -3.28
C GLY A 85 -4.02 -3.06 -3.80
N GLY A 86 -4.64 -2.28 -2.93
CA GLY A 86 -5.68 -1.34 -3.33
C GLY A 86 -6.75 -2.03 -4.14
N LYS A 87 -7.05 -1.48 -5.31
CA LYS A 87 -8.03 -2.09 -6.21
C LYS A 87 -7.47 -3.26 -7.03
N TYR A 88 -6.17 -3.49 -6.97
CA TYR A 88 -5.53 -4.58 -7.70
C TYR A 88 -5.46 -5.80 -6.78
N THR A 89 -6.55 -6.55 -6.72
CA THR A 89 -6.69 -7.69 -5.81
C THR A 89 -6.79 -9.03 -6.52
N ASN A 90 -6.84 -9.02 -7.85
CA ASN A 90 -6.93 -10.25 -8.63
C ASN A 90 -5.62 -11.03 -8.55
N SER A 91 -5.69 -12.30 -8.91
CA SER A 91 -4.50 -13.15 -8.91
C SER A 91 -3.41 -12.59 -9.80
N ILE A 92 -2.16 -12.80 -9.39
CA ILE A 92 -1.02 -12.42 -10.21
C ILE A 92 -0.94 -13.40 -11.39
N THR A 93 -1.10 -12.85 -12.57
CA THR A 93 -1.07 -13.62 -13.81
C THR A 93 -0.18 -12.91 -14.81
N LEU A 94 -0.04 -13.50 -15.98
CA LEU A 94 0.75 -12.90 -17.05
C LEU A 94 0.03 -11.76 -17.76
N GLN A 95 -1.25 -11.57 -17.49
CA GLN A 95 -2.01 -10.50 -18.12
C GLN A 95 -1.65 -9.18 -17.48
N GLN A 96 -1.11 -8.28 -18.26
CA GLN A 96 -0.59 -7.02 -17.75
C GLN A 96 -1.25 -5.81 -18.36
N ASN A 97 -2.11 -6.02 -19.34
CA ASN A 97 -2.52 -4.92 -20.21
C ASN A 97 -3.56 -3.99 -19.60
N LYS A 98 -4.06 -4.33 -18.42
CA LYS A 98 -5.13 -3.54 -17.79
C LYS A 98 -4.61 -2.42 -16.92
N TYR A 99 -3.33 -2.43 -16.60
CA TYR A 99 -2.77 -1.38 -15.77
C TYR A 99 -2.40 -0.18 -16.63
N LYS A 100 -2.88 0.98 -16.22
CA LYS A 100 -2.47 2.25 -16.83
C LYS A 100 -2.00 3.16 -15.70
N LYS A 101 -0.74 3.54 -15.78
CA LYS A 101 -0.17 4.43 -14.78
C LYS A 101 -0.78 5.82 -14.91
N LYS A 102 -1.25 6.38 -13.79
CA LYS A 102 -1.73 7.75 -13.76
C LYS A 102 -0.54 8.68 -13.97
N PRO A 103 -0.63 9.67 -14.88
CA PRO A 103 0.42 10.67 -15.02
C PRO A 103 0.65 11.38 -13.69
N THR A 104 1.92 11.55 -13.32
CA THR A 104 2.29 12.14 -12.03
C THR A 104 1.66 13.52 -11.83
N LYS A 105 1.60 14.32 -12.89
CA LYS A 105 1.02 15.67 -12.80
C LYS A 105 -0.44 15.69 -12.43
N GLN A 106 -1.15 14.56 -12.54
CA GLN A 106 -2.57 14.45 -12.18
C GLN A 106 -2.76 13.83 -10.79
N VAL A 107 -1.68 13.43 -10.14
CA VAL A 107 -1.75 12.85 -8.81
C VAL A 107 -1.88 13.95 -7.78
N LYS A 108 -2.88 13.86 -6.92
CA LYS A 108 -3.06 14.82 -5.84
C LYS A 108 -2.49 14.23 -4.55
N CYS A 109 -1.56 14.95 -3.97
CA CYS A 109 -0.96 14.56 -2.70
C CYS A 109 -1.94 14.81 -1.55
N TYR A 110 -2.28 13.79 -0.78
CA TYR A 110 -3.22 13.98 0.32
C TYR A 110 -2.60 14.80 1.47
N LYS A 111 -1.28 14.84 1.57
CA LYS A 111 -0.61 15.56 2.65
C LYS A 111 -0.59 17.07 2.45
N CYS A 112 -0.43 17.53 1.22
CA CYS A 112 -0.36 18.96 0.95
C CYS A 112 -1.41 19.47 -0.02
N GLY A 113 -2.15 18.58 -0.67
CA GLY A 113 -3.23 18.95 -1.59
C GLY A 113 -2.78 19.41 -2.96
N LYS A 114 -1.50 19.44 -3.23
CA LYS A 114 -0.98 19.88 -4.51
C LYS A 114 -0.90 18.71 -5.47
N LEU A 115 -0.99 19.01 -6.76
CA LEU A 115 -0.81 18.01 -7.80
C LEU A 115 0.66 17.84 -8.11
N GLY A 116 1.00 16.69 -8.66
CA GLY A 116 2.33 16.45 -9.20
C GLY A 116 3.17 15.44 -8.44
N HIS A 117 2.70 14.95 -7.29
CA HIS A 117 3.43 13.92 -6.57
C HIS A 117 2.49 13.13 -5.67
N TYR A 118 2.92 11.93 -5.30
CA TYR A 118 2.25 11.12 -4.30
C TYR A 118 2.63 11.59 -2.90
N ALA A 119 1.77 11.28 -1.93
CA ALA A 119 2.02 11.65 -0.54
C ALA A 119 3.33 11.09 -0.01
N ASN A 120 3.72 9.88 -0.44
CA ASN A 120 4.95 9.24 0.02
C ASN A 120 6.21 9.94 -0.49
N LYS A 121 6.08 10.87 -1.43
CA LYS A 121 7.19 11.65 -1.96
C LYS A 121 7.04 13.12 -1.68
N CYS A 122 6.12 13.46 -0.76
CA CYS A 122 5.86 14.84 -0.43
C CYS A 122 6.96 15.41 0.45
N TYR A 123 7.46 16.59 0.07
CA TYR A 123 8.47 17.30 0.84
C TYR A 123 7.87 18.24 1.89
N SER A 124 6.54 18.23 2.02
CA SER A 124 5.87 19.06 2.99
C SER A 124 6.29 18.69 4.41
N LYS A 125 6.48 19.68 5.26
CA LYS A 125 6.83 19.45 6.67
C LYS A 125 5.70 18.82 7.46
N ASN A 126 4.53 18.69 6.88
CA ASN A 126 3.38 18.09 7.56
C ASN A 126 3.45 16.56 7.65
N THR A 127 4.54 15.99 7.20
CA THR A 127 4.74 14.54 7.31
C THR A 127 5.31 14.12 8.67
N LYS A 128 5.41 15.05 9.58
CA LYS A 128 5.96 14.81 10.90
C LYS A 128 5.26 13.63 11.57
N GLY A 129 6.06 12.72 12.08
CA GLY A 129 5.54 11.55 12.78
C GLY A 129 5.25 10.35 11.91
N TYR A 130 5.06 10.55 10.61
CA TYR A 130 4.72 9.42 9.73
C TYR A 130 5.96 8.71 9.21
N ASN A 131 7.03 9.44 8.98
CA ASN A 131 8.23 8.87 8.38
C ASN A 131 9.00 7.95 9.29
N ASN A 132 8.64 7.90 10.56
CA ASN A 132 9.34 7.11 11.55
C ASN A 132 8.65 5.82 11.93
N LEU A 133 7.54 5.50 11.26
CA LEU A 133 6.82 4.26 11.54
C LEU A 133 7.49 3.12 10.80
N ARG A 134 8.13 2.24 11.54
CA ARG A 134 8.87 1.10 10.99
C ARG A 134 8.75 -0.10 11.90
N PHE A 135 8.87 -1.25 11.31
CA PHE A 135 8.97 -2.50 12.02
C PHE A 135 10.19 -3.26 11.57
#